data_884dd25be620224bd966079e49536309
#
_entry.id   884dd25be620224bd966079e49536309
#
_cell.length_a   1.000
_cell.length_b   1.000
_cell.length_c   1.000
_cell.angle_alpha   90.00
_cell.angle_beta   90.00
_cell.angle_gamma   90.00
#
_symmetry.space_group_name_H-M   'P 1'
#
loop_
_entity.id
_entity.type
_entity.pdbx_description
1 polymer ?
#
loop_
_entity_poly.entity_id
_entity_poly.type
_entity_poly.pdbx_seq_one_letter_code
_entity_poly.pdbx_strand_id
1 'polypeptide(L)'
;MKKKIRKISVLLSIMLTFVFISNNAYAADRHGAVKTETTEKKWTGISADIVLPKTVNVVGSASYVDWYLGLGDAVIESGISRTPQGYKVFLNSGEKEGGSQYWVSEYDTNIKDGDRVALKLINNNNGTVSLYVNNVLRYTKPVYKPSRLAQFDIVKMVQGVQDAGGSSFSQASFSNVLLRADASGAVYTPFDGKIPYKTTRVDVGGNNFTVYSHVPLSTSLFAQ
;
A
#
# COMPACT_ATOMS: atom_id res chain seq x y z
N MET A 1 -4.02 26.91 66.77
CA MET A 1 -3.79 27.30 65.35
C MET A 1 -3.18 26.18 64.49
N LYS A 2 -3.68 24.91 64.49
CA LYS A 2 -3.08 23.79 63.69
C LYS A 2 -4.06 23.03 62.83
N LYS A 3 -5.28 23.53 62.58
CA LYS A 3 -6.29 22.81 61.80
C LYS A 3 -6.66 23.41 60.41
N LYS A 4 -6.07 24.55 60.02
CA LYS A 4 -6.40 25.19 58.70
C LYS A 4 -5.44 24.85 57.57
N ILE A 5 -4.26 24.27 57.84
CA ILE A 5 -3.26 24.00 56.78
C ILE A 5 -3.49 22.67 56.04
N ARG A 6 -4.24 21.72 56.64
CA ARG A 6 -4.49 20.41 55.99
C ARG A 6 -5.55 20.42 54.90
N LYS A 7 -6.41 21.44 54.78
CA LYS A 7 -7.44 21.49 53.77
C LYS A 7 -6.99 22.11 52.45
N ILE A 8 -5.90 22.87 52.44
CA ILE A 8 -5.38 23.51 51.20
C ILE A 8 -4.53 22.54 50.39
N SER A 9 -3.82 21.61 51.02
CA SER A 9 -3.00 20.62 50.32
C SER A 9 -3.81 19.57 49.54
N VAL A 10 -5.04 19.28 49.98
CA VAL A 10 -5.91 18.29 49.30
C VAL A 10 -6.57 18.88 48.05
N LEU A 11 -6.88 20.18 48.07
CA LEU A 11 -7.44 20.83 46.86
C LEU A 11 -6.42 21.04 45.74
N LEU A 12 -5.13 21.23 46.09
CA LEU A 12 -4.07 21.41 45.12
C LEU A 12 -3.69 20.06 44.42
N SER A 13 -3.83 18.94 45.14
CA SER A 13 -3.59 17.61 44.56
C SER A 13 -4.68 17.16 43.58
N ILE A 14 -5.91 17.64 43.71
CA ILE A 14 -7.02 17.30 42.84
C ILE A 14 -6.96 18.12 41.54
N MET A 15 -6.37 19.33 41.58
CA MET A 15 -6.21 20.16 40.37
C MET A 15 -5.04 19.73 39.47
N LEU A 16 -4.07 18.97 39.98
CA LEU A 16 -2.92 18.52 39.19
C LEU A 16 -3.17 17.18 38.45
N THR A 17 -4.25 16.47 38.77
CA THR A 17 -4.59 15.20 38.13
C THR A 17 -5.49 15.35 36.89
N PHE A 18 -5.92 16.56 36.55
CA PHE A 18 -6.77 16.80 35.35
C PHE A 18 -6.03 17.29 34.09
N VAL A 19 -4.70 17.38 34.13
CA VAL A 19 -3.93 17.95 33.01
C VAL A 19 -3.31 16.89 32.08
N PHE A 20 -3.45 15.59 32.34
CA PHE A 20 -2.90 14.53 31.50
C PHE A 20 -3.93 13.47 31.07
N ILE A 21 -5.16 13.88 30.80
CA ILE A 21 -5.94 13.14 29.83
C ILE A 21 -5.60 13.79 28.48
N SER A 22 -4.45 13.42 27.93
CA SER A 22 -4.25 13.53 26.49
C SER A 22 -5.38 12.69 25.87
N ASN A 23 -6.40 13.36 25.40
CA ASN A 23 -7.31 12.78 24.44
C ASN A 23 -6.44 12.34 23.25
N ASN A 24 -5.93 11.12 23.29
CA ASN A 24 -5.65 10.38 22.09
C ASN A 24 -7.03 10.15 21.44
N ALA A 25 -7.59 11.19 20.84
CA ALA A 25 -8.53 11.00 19.79
C ALA A 25 -7.77 10.20 18.74
N TYR A 26 -7.93 8.89 18.75
CA TYR A 26 -7.63 8.07 17.59
C TYR A 26 -8.52 8.65 16.49
N ALA A 27 -7.91 9.49 15.66
CA ALA A 27 -8.55 9.88 14.42
C ALA A 27 -8.94 8.58 13.72
N ALA A 28 -10.18 8.47 13.31
CA ALA A 28 -10.66 7.26 12.66
C ALA A 28 -9.74 6.96 11.49
N ASP A 29 -9.13 5.78 11.49
CA ASP A 29 -8.26 5.34 10.39
C ASP A 29 -9.08 5.38 9.10
N ARG A 30 -8.74 6.33 8.23
CA ARG A 30 -9.26 6.38 6.89
C ARG A 30 -8.37 5.48 6.02
N HIS A 31 -8.98 4.53 5.34
CA HIS A 31 -8.28 3.78 4.31
C HIS A 31 -9.16 3.62 3.09
N GLY A 32 -8.54 3.63 1.94
CA GLY A 32 -9.23 3.43 0.68
C GLY A 32 -8.26 3.04 -0.41
N ALA A 33 -8.82 2.44 -1.43
CA ALA A 33 -8.05 2.04 -2.59
C ALA A 33 -8.92 1.97 -3.84
N VAL A 34 -8.30 2.25 -4.98
CA VAL A 34 -8.82 1.87 -6.29
C VAL A 34 -7.97 0.71 -6.79
N LYS A 35 -8.63 -0.41 -7.08
CA LYS A 35 -8.00 -1.65 -7.52
C LYS A 35 -8.54 -2.05 -8.88
N THR A 36 -7.65 -2.37 -9.80
CA THR A 36 -7.98 -3.05 -11.06
C THR A 36 -7.29 -4.41 -11.07
N GLU A 37 -8.06 -5.46 -11.29
CA GLU A 37 -7.57 -6.85 -11.27
C GLU A 37 -8.12 -7.66 -12.44
N THR A 38 -7.35 -8.63 -12.92
CA THR A 38 -7.84 -9.60 -13.90
C THR A 38 -8.89 -10.51 -13.28
N THR A 39 -9.86 -11.00 -14.07
CA THR A 39 -10.86 -11.96 -13.59
C THR A 39 -10.46 -13.40 -13.85
N GLU A 40 -9.48 -13.63 -14.70
CA GLU A 40 -8.97 -14.95 -15.06
C GLU A 40 -7.73 -15.31 -14.24
N LYS A 41 -7.70 -16.56 -13.74
CA LYS A 41 -6.56 -17.13 -13.02
C LYS A 41 -5.57 -17.77 -13.98
N LYS A 42 -4.86 -16.95 -14.74
CA LYS A 42 -3.91 -17.39 -15.78
C LYS A 42 -2.48 -16.87 -15.58
N TRP A 43 -2.25 -16.08 -14.51
CA TRP A 43 -1.06 -15.25 -14.41
C TRP A 43 -0.14 -15.74 -13.30
N THR A 44 1.15 -15.70 -13.57
CA THR A 44 2.22 -16.02 -12.61
C THR A 44 2.99 -14.78 -12.20
N GLY A 45 2.66 -13.62 -12.74
CA GLY A 45 3.30 -12.36 -12.40
C GLY A 45 2.72 -11.19 -13.18
N ILE A 46 3.14 -10.02 -12.75
CA ILE A 46 2.79 -8.73 -13.34
C ILE A 46 4.00 -7.80 -13.29
N SER A 47 4.22 -7.05 -14.35
CA SER A 47 5.16 -5.92 -14.34
C SER A 47 4.47 -4.65 -14.82
N ALA A 48 4.90 -3.51 -14.32
CA ALA A 48 4.42 -2.21 -14.73
C ALA A 48 5.46 -1.13 -14.40
N ASP A 49 5.44 -0.05 -15.14
CA ASP A 49 6.04 1.20 -14.71
C ASP A 49 5.01 1.98 -13.91
N ILE A 50 5.34 2.37 -12.70
CA ILE A 50 4.57 3.35 -11.93
C ILE A 50 5.13 4.72 -12.23
N VAL A 51 4.29 5.62 -12.74
CA VAL A 51 4.57 7.05 -12.79
C VAL A 51 4.04 7.64 -11.50
N LEU A 52 4.95 7.96 -10.58
CA LEU A 52 4.61 8.55 -9.29
C LEU A 52 4.04 9.96 -9.47
N PRO A 53 3.16 10.41 -8.57
CA PRO A 53 2.58 11.74 -8.66
C PRO A 53 3.65 12.82 -8.47
N LYS A 54 3.46 13.97 -9.14
CA LYS A 54 4.36 15.12 -9.00
C LYS A 54 4.27 15.81 -7.66
N THR A 55 3.14 15.66 -6.98
CA THR A 55 2.92 16.20 -5.63
C THR A 55 2.23 15.16 -4.78
N VAL A 56 2.77 14.94 -3.59
CA VAL A 56 2.22 14.03 -2.58
C VAL A 56 2.26 14.72 -1.23
N ASN A 57 1.12 14.76 -0.57
CA ASN A 57 1.01 15.20 0.82
C ASN A 57 0.52 14.03 1.66
N VAL A 58 1.29 13.61 2.66
CA VAL A 58 0.90 12.56 3.61
C VAL A 58 0.75 13.15 4.99
N VAL A 59 -0.45 13.06 5.55
CA VAL A 59 -0.82 13.64 6.84
C VAL A 59 -0.92 12.56 7.90
N GLY A 60 -0.16 12.73 8.98
CA GLY A 60 -0.12 11.79 10.11
C GLY A 60 1.12 10.88 10.09
N SER A 61 1.72 10.67 11.26
CA SER A 61 3.03 9.98 11.40
C SER A 61 3.00 8.51 11.01
N ALA A 62 1.85 7.84 11.12
CA ALA A 62 1.65 6.44 10.75
C ALA A 62 0.98 6.27 9.37
N SER A 63 0.76 7.38 8.66
CA SER A 63 0.02 7.41 7.40
C SER A 63 0.90 7.10 6.21
N TYR A 64 0.25 6.65 5.13
CA TYR A 64 0.90 6.45 3.83
C TYR A 64 -0.10 6.52 2.68
N VAL A 65 0.41 6.79 1.50
CA VAL A 65 -0.23 6.49 0.22
C VAL A 65 0.63 5.49 -0.53
N ASP A 66 0.02 4.63 -1.33
CA ASP A 66 0.74 3.55 -2.00
C ASP A 66 0.27 3.28 -3.42
N TRP A 67 1.20 2.71 -4.20
CA TRP A 67 1.03 2.26 -5.56
C TRP A 67 1.70 0.90 -5.68
N TYR A 68 0.92 -0.15 -5.91
CA TYR A 68 1.47 -1.49 -5.86
C TYR A 68 0.83 -2.47 -6.82
N LEU A 69 1.54 -3.57 -7.02
CA LEU A 69 1.12 -4.75 -7.76
C LEU A 69 0.76 -5.86 -6.78
N GLY A 70 -0.14 -6.76 -7.17
CA GLY A 70 -0.50 -7.91 -6.33
C GLY A 70 -0.75 -9.18 -7.14
N LEU A 71 -0.68 -10.32 -6.44
CA LEU A 71 -0.94 -11.66 -6.93
C LEU A 71 -2.00 -12.34 -6.09
N GLY A 72 -3.00 -12.95 -6.74
CA GLY A 72 -4.07 -13.68 -6.09
C GLY A 72 -5.05 -12.82 -5.31
N ASP A 73 -6.09 -13.46 -4.78
CA ASP A 73 -7.04 -12.81 -3.85
C ASP A 73 -6.41 -12.58 -2.48
N ALA A 74 -5.28 -13.23 -2.24
CA ALA A 74 -4.57 -13.14 -0.99
C ALA A 74 -3.65 -11.91 -0.97
N VAL A 75 -3.03 -11.72 0.14
CA VAL A 75 -2.21 -10.61 0.58
C VAL A 75 -0.81 -10.54 -0.05
N ILE A 76 -0.63 -11.03 -1.29
CA ILE A 76 0.64 -10.80 -1.98
C ILE A 76 0.56 -9.42 -2.64
N GLU A 77 1.25 -8.46 -2.05
CA GLU A 77 1.24 -7.07 -2.46
C GLU A 77 2.65 -6.50 -2.39
N SER A 78 3.04 -5.75 -3.41
CA SER A 78 4.39 -5.24 -3.48
C SER A 78 4.48 -3.99 -4.34
N GLY A 79 5.15 -2.98 -3.84
CA GLY A 79 5.24 -1.72 -4.55
C GLY A 79 5.95 -0.61 -3.80
N ILE A 80 5.44 0.58 -4.00
CA ILE A 80 5.97 1.82 -3.46
C ILE A 80 4.94 2.42 -2.51
N SER A 81 5.37 2.79 -1.30
CA SER A 81 4.60 3.62 -0.37
C SER A 81 5.31 4.95 -0.16
N ARG A 82 4.54 6.03 -0.05
CA ARG A 82 5.02 7.35 0.39
C ARG A 82 4.50 7.60 1.79
N THR A 83 5.42 7.77 2.73
CA THR A 83 5.16 8.16 4.13
C THR A 83 5.61 9.60 4.35
N PRO A 84 5.33 10.24 5.50
CA PRO A 84 5.89 11.55 5.81
C PRO A 84 7.43 11.60 5.76
N GLN A 85 8.08 10.45 6.03
CA GLN A 85 9.55 10.36 6.07
C GLN A 85 10.19 10.08 4.70
N GLY A 86 9.43 9.67 3.70
CA GLY A 86 9.96 9.37 2.37
C GLY A 86 9.29 8.17 1.70
N TYR A 87 9.87 7.77 0.58
CA TYR A 87 9.42 6.60 -0.16
C TYR A 87 9.98 5.31 0.43
N LYS A 88 9.14 4.29 0.47
CA LYS A 88 9.50 2.91 0.82
C LYS A 88 9.21 1.99 -0.34
N VAL A 89 10.08 1.02 -0.53
CA VAL A 89 9.79 -0.20 -1.31
C VAL A 89 9.32 -1.27 -0.33
N PHE A 90 8.26 -1.99 -0.66
CA PHE A 90 7.75 -3.05 0.20
C PHE A 90 7.37 -4.32 -0.55
N LEU A 91 7.43 -5.45 0.14
CA LEU A 91 6.84 -6.72 -0.26
C LEU A 91 6.12 -7.33 0.94
N ASN A 92 4.82 -7.55 0.79
CA ASN A 92 4.00 -8.36 1.66
C ASN A 92 3.67 -9.69 0.96
N SER A 93 4.11 -10.80 1.54
CA SER A 93 3.85 -12.15 1.02
C SER A 93 3.04 -13.00 2.00
N GLY A 94 2.36 -12.36 2.94
CA GLY A 94 1.55 -13.01 3.96
C GLY A 94 0.45 -12.11 4.53
N GLU A 95 -0.27 -12.61 5.50
CA GLU A 95 -1.24 -11.81 6.23
C GLU A 95 -0.53 -10.71 7.03
N LYS A 96 -1.22 -9.60 7.29
CA LYS A 96 -0.71 -8.43 8.02
C LYS A 96 -0.04 -8.78 9.36
N GLU A 97 -0.40 -9.92 9.94
CA GLU A 97 0.13 -10.44 11.21
C GLU A 97 1.24 -11.50 11.02
N GLY A 98 1.61 -11.80 9.77
CA GLY A 98 2.51 -12.92 9.41
C GLY A 98 3.99 -12.62 9.59
N GLY A 99 4.44 -12.04 10.68
CA GLY A 99 5.86 -11.94 11.05
C GLY A 99 6.80 -11.31 10.00
N SER A 100 8.00 -10.94 10.41
CA SER A 100 9.00 -10.27 9.55
C SER A 100 9.50 -11.12 8.37
N GLN A 101 9.30 -12.45 8.41
CA GLN A 101 9.69 -13.32 7.30
C GLN A 101 8.81 -13.14 6.05
N TYR A 102 7.56 -12.67 6.20
CA TYR A 102 6.60 -12.47 5.11
C TYR A 102 6.44 -11.00 4.71
N TRP A 103 6.90 -10.10 5.56
CA TRP A 103 6.84 -8.66 5.31
C TRP A 103 8.25 -8.06 5.33
N VAL A 104 8.52 -7.20 4.35
CA VAL A 104 9.71 -6.36 4.34
C VAL A 104 9.39 -5.02 3.73
N SER A 105 9.96 -3.96 4.30
CA SER A 105 9.97 -2.63 3.68
C SER A 105 11.23 -1.89 4.05
N GLU A 106 11.73 -1.06 3.14
CA GLU A 106 12.87 -0.19 3.37
C GLU A 106 12.69 1.15 2.67
N TYR A 107 13.26 2.20 3.24
CA TYR A 107 13.30 3.51 2.58
C TYR A 107 14.24 3.46 1.37
N ASP A 108 13.80 4.08 0.27
CA ASP A 108 14.63 4.28 -0.92
C ASP A 108 14.74 5.78 -1.20
N THR A 109 15.90 6.35 -0.84
CA THR A 109 16.15 7.79 -0.97
C THR A 109 16.37 8.24 -2.41
N ASN A 110 16.49 7.31 -3.36
CA ASN A 110 16.63 7.61 -4.77
C ASN A 110 15.28 7.86 -5.45
N ILE A 111 14.17 7.39 -4.85
CA ILE A 111 12.82 7.59 -5.39
C ILE A 111 12.31 8.97 -4.97
N LYS A 112 11.79 9.71 -5.95
CA LYS A 112 11.27 11.09 -5.79
C LYS A 112 9.86 11.22 -6.38
N ASP A 113 9.18 12.30 -6.00
CA ASP A 113 7.92 12.70 -6.61
C ASP A 113 8.10 12.90 -8.11
N GLY A 114 7.19 12.34 -8.90
CA GLY A 114 7.21 12.39 -10.36
C GLY A 114 8.07 11.33 -11.05
N ASP A 115 8.81 10.52 -10.32
CA ASP A 115 9.65 9.48 -10.90
C ASP A 115 8.82 8.38 -11.58
N ARG A 116 9.45 7.72 -12.53
CA ARG A 116 9.01 6.45 -13.10
C ARG A 116 9.79 5.31 -12.45
N VAL A 117 9.08 4.39 -11.82
CA VAL A 117 9.65 3.23 -11.14
C VAL A 117 9.12 1.96 -11.79
N ALA A 118 10.00 1.16 -12.38
CA ALA A 118 9.62 -0.13 -12.93
C ALA A 118 9.49 -1.17 -11.81
N LEU A 119 8.33 -1.79 -11.68
CA LEU A 119 8.07 -2.88 -10.75
C LEU A 119 7.79 -4.18 -11.51
N LYS A 120 8.25 -5.30 -10.94
CA LYS A 120 7.91 -6.63 -11.41
C LYS A 120 7.72 -7.57 -10.22
N LEU A 121 6.53 -8.13 -10.09
CA LEU A 121 6.15 -9.08 -9.04
C LEU A 121 5.90 -10.44 -9.66
N ILE A 122 6.59 -11.46 -9.16
CA ILE A 122 6.60 -12.82 -9.74
C ILE A 122 6.28 -13.85 -8.66
N ASN A 123 5.36 -14.77 -8.96
CA ASN A 123 5.23 -16.06 -8.29
C ASN A 123 6.31 -17.00 -8.87
N ASN A 124 7.23 -17.45 -8.04
CA ASN A 124 8.31 -18.34 -8.44
C ASN A 124 7.87 -19.81 -8.57
N ASN A 125 6.60 -20.11 -8.21
CA ASN A 125 6.01 -21.46 -8.22
C ASN A 125 6.75 -22.50 -7.34
N ASN A 126 7.52 -22.03 -6.39
CA ASN A 126 8.26 -22.84 -5.42
C ASN A 126 7.94 -22.43 -3.96
N GLY A 127 6.78 -21.79 -3.75
CA GLY A 127 6.37 -21.27 -2.45
C GLY A 127 6.96 -19.92 -2.10
N THR A 128 7.62 -19.25 -3.07
CA THR A 128 8.15 -17.88 -2.87
C THR A 128 7.63 -16.91 -3.92
N VAL A 129 7.69 -15.62 -3.60
CA VAL A 129 7.44 -14.51 -4.53
C VAL A 129 8.64 -13.56 -4.55
N SER A 130 8.89 -12.94 -5.70
CA SER A 130 10.00 -12.01 -5.89
C SER A 130 9.52 -10.65 -6.39
N LEU A 131 10.09 -9.59 -5.81
CA LEU A 131 9.95 -8.22 -6.27
C LEU A 131 11.25 -7.74 -6.93
N TYR A 132 11.11 -7.18 -8.12
CA TYR A 132 12.14 -6.40 -8.79
C TYR A 132 11.72 -4.94 -8.85
N VAL A 133 12.67 -4.05 -8.60
CA VAL A 133 12.52 -2.60 -8.74
C VAL A 133 13.59 -2.10 -9.70
N ASN A 134 13.20 -1.41 -10.76
CA ASN A 134 14.10 -0.95 -11.82
C ASN A 134 14.99 -2.08 -12.35
N ASN A 135 14.38 -3.27 -12.56
CA ASN A 135 15.02 -4.51 -13.00
C ASN A 135 16.01 -5.14 -12.03
N VAL A 136 16.19 -4.61 -10.83
CA VAL A 136 17.03 -5.18 -9.77
C VAL A 136 16.16 -5.99 -8.81
N LEU A 137 16.56 -7.23 -8.52
CA LEU A 137 15.91 -8.05 -7.49
C LEU A 137 16.10 -7.38 -6.13
N ARG A 138 15.00 -6.97 -5.52
CA ARG A 138 15.02 -6.35 -4.18
C ARG A 138 14.71 -7.37 -3.10
N TYR A 139 13.69 -8.18 -3.30
CA TYR A 139 13.25 -9.15 -2.30
C TYR A 139 12.82 -10.46 -2.92
N THR A 140 13.07 -11.56 -2.20
CA THR A 140 12.39 -12.83 -2.37
C THR A 140 11.91 -13.28 -0.99
N LYS A 141 10.61 -13.59 -0.87
CA LYS A 141 9.99 -13.99 0.38
C LYS A 141 9.17 -15.27 0.21
N PRO A 142 9.12 -16.15 1.23
CA PRO A 142 8.17 -17.24 1.23
C PRO A 142 6.74 -16.70 1.26
N VAL A 143 5.82 -17.44 0.69
CA VAL A 143 4.38 -17.13 0.77
C VAL A 143 3.82 -17.72 2.06
N TYR A 144 3.16 -16.89 2.87
CA TYR A 144 2.43 -17.39 4.03
C TYR A 144 1.22 -18.19 3.56
N LYS A 145 1.09 -19.44 4.04
CA LYS A 145 0.08 -20.39 3.54
C LYS A 145 0.13 -20.48 2.00
N PRO A 146 1.13 -21.16 1.43
CA PRO A 146 1.32 -21.26 -0.03
C PRO A 146 0.10 -21.75 -0.80
N SER A 147 -0.80 -22.49 -0.15
CA SER A 147 -2.08 -22.94 -0.74
C SER A 147 -3.04 -21.80 -1.11
N ARG A 148 -2.82 -20.58 -0.62
CA ARG A 148 -3.61 -19.38 -0.96
C ARG A 148 -3.15 -18.73 -2.27
N LEU A 149 -1.98 -19.07 -2.79
CA LEU A 149 -1.48 -18.59 -4.07
C LEU A 149 -1.32 -19.80 -4.99
N ALA A 150 -2.23 -19.94 -5.94
CA ALA A 150 -2.16 -20.98 -6.97
C ALA A 150 -0.97 -20.71 -7.90
N GLN A 151 -0.53 -21.73 -8.65
CA GLN A 151 0.48 -21.60 -9.68
C GLN A 151 0.10 -20.51 -10.69
N PHE A 152 -1.18 -20.47 -11.08
CA PHE A 152 -1.76 -19.43 -11.91
C PHE A 152 -2.89 -18.75 -11.14
N ASP A 153 -2.85 -17.44 -11.05
CA ASP A 153 -3.86 -16.68 -10.31
C ASP A 153 -4.20 -15.35 -11.00
N ILE A 154 -5.06 -14.56 -10.38
CA ILE A 154 -5.30 -13.19 -10.79
C ILE A 154 -4.11 -12.30 -10.45
N VAL A 155 -4.01 -11.16 -11.13
CA VAL A 155 -3.05 -10.10 -10.82
C VAL A 155 -3.79 -8.77 -10.69
N LYS A 156 -3.22 -7.84 -9.93
CA LYS A 156 -3.86 -6.54 -9.65
C LYS A 156 -2.88 -5.38 -9.67
N MET A 157 -3.41 -4.20 -10.01
CA MET A 157 -2.81 -2.88 -9.78
C MET A 157 -3.66 -2.16 -8.73
N VAL A 158 -3.03 -1.49 -7.79
CA VAL A 158 -3.72 -0.78 -6.70
C VAL A 158 -3.08 0.57 -6.45
N GLN A 159 -3.91 1.57 -6.19
CA GLN A 159 -3.51 2.87 -5.67
C GLN A 159 -4.33 3.13 -4.41
N GLY A 160 -3.65 3.36 -3.28
CA GLY A 160 -4.26 3.35 -1.97
C GLY A 160 -3.85 4.49 -1.05
N VAL A 161 -4.57 4.61 0.06
CA VAL A 161 -4.27 5.51 1.17
C VAL A 161 -4.65 4.85 2.49
N GLN A 162 -3.82 5.04 3.49
CA GLN A 162 -4.17 4.84 4.90
C GLN A 162 -3.68 6.04 5.70
N ASP A 163 -4.60 6.79 6.30
CA ASP A 163 -4.30 7.99 7.09
C ASP A 163 -5.44 8.33 8.07
N ALA A 164 -5.23 9.39 8.82
CA ALA A 164 -6.26 9.98 9.68
C ALA A 164 -7.13 11.03 8.96
N GLY A 165 -6.97 11.19 7.65
CA GLY A 165 -7.58 12.22 6.82
C GLY A 165 -6.58 13.27 6.35
N GLY A 166 -6.86 13.89 5.21
CA GLY A 166 -6.08 15.02 4.67
C GLY A 166 -4.91 14.65 3.74
N SER A 167 -4.55 13.37 3.60
CA SER A 167 -3.55 12.98 2.60
C SER A 167 -4.09 13.15 1.18
N SER A 168 -3.20 13.48 0.25
CA SER A 168 -3.55 13.70 -1.15
C SER A 168 -2.37 13.43 -2.07
N PHE A 169 -2.66 13.15 -3.34
CA PHE A 169 -1.66 13.09 -4.38
C PHE A 169 -2.22 13.53 -5.74
N SER A 170 -1.38 14.16 -6.55
CA SER A 170 -1.70 14.45 -7.94
C SER A 170 -1.78 13.16 -8.76
N GLN A 171 -2.11 13.24 -10.03
CA GLN A 171 -2.26 12.05 -10.85
C GLN A 171 -1.04 11.14 -10.78
N ALA A 172 -1.29 9.87 -10.44
CA ALA A 172 -0.37 8.75 -10.56
C ALA A 172 -0.92 7.75 -11.57
N SER A 173 -0.06 6.98 -12.24
CA SER A 173 -0.51 6.00 -13.22
C SER A 173 0.41 4.79 -13.30
N PHE A 174 -0.17 3.67 -13.67
CA PHE A 174 0.57 2.53 -14.19
C PHE A 174 0.70 2.67 -15.71
N SER A 175 1.78 2.21 -16.27
CA SER A 175 2.02 2.13 -17.72
C SER A 175 2.86 0.90 -18.04
N ASN A 176 2.93 0.53 -19.33
CA ASN A 176 3.69 -0.64 -19.79
C ASN A 176 3.35 -1.91 -18.98
N VAL A 177 2.06 -2.11 -18.69
CA VAL A 177 1.62 -3.23 -17.85
C VAL A 177 1.67 -4.51 -18.65
N LEU A 178 2.46 -5.47 -18.18
CA LEU A 178 2.65 -6.77 -18.80
C LEU A 178 2.30 -7.88 -17.80
N LEU A 179 1.52 -8.84 -18.25
CA LEU A 179 1.11 -10.01 -17.47
C LEU A 179 1.93 -11.22 -17.88
N ARG A 180 2.50 -11.91 -16.92
CA ARG A 180 3.29 -13.12 -17.12
C ARG A 180 2.36 -14.33 -17.07
N ALA A 181 2.27 -15.08 -18.20
CA ALA A 181 1.31 -16.17 -18.36
C ALA A 181 1.88 -17.56 -18.06
N ASP A 182 3.20 -17.73 -18.05
CA ASP A 182 3.80 -19.04 -17.86
C ASP A 182 4.74 -19.12 -16.65
N ALA A 183 5.00 -20.34 -16.20
CA ALA A 183 5.91 -20.59 -15.08
C ALA A 183 7.38 -20.46 -15.48
N SER A 184 7.72 -20.62 -16.78
CA SER A 184 9.09 -20.50 -17.29
C SER A 184 9.56 -19.05 -17.36
N GLY A 185 8.61 -18.11 -17.40
CA GLY A 185 8.89 -16.70 -17.38
C GLY A 185 9.18 -16.02 -18.70
N ALA A 186 8.96 -16.73 -19.81
CA ALA A 186 9.27 -16.25 -21.14
C ALA A 186 8.14 -15.46 -21.79
N VAL A 187 6.88 -15.72 -21.39
CA VAL A 187 5.71 -15.15 -22.07
C VAL A 187 5.12 -14.00 -21.26
N TYR A 188 5.10 -12.83 -21.87
CA TYR A 188 4.46 -11.64 -21.33
C TYR A 188 3.41 -11.12 -22.32
N THR A 189 2.23 -10.76 -21.80
CA THR A 189 1.10 -10.24 -22.57
C THR A 189 0.76 -8.84 -22.10
N PRO A 190 0.61 -7.84 -22.98
CA PRO A 190 0.16 -6.52 -22.58
C PRO A 190 -1.22 -6.55 -21.91
N PHE A 191 -1.36 -5.83 -20.78
CA PHE A 191 -2.66 -5.60 -20.15
C PHE A 191 -3.27 -4.32 -20.74
N ASP A 192 -3.93 -4.47 -21.90
CA ASP A 192 -4.44 -3.39 -22.75
C ASP A 192 -5.97 -3.23 -22.73
N GLY A 193 -6.64 -3.85 -21.74
CA GLY A 193 -8.09 -3.82 -21.61
C GLY A 193 -8.85 -4.87 -22.41
N LYS A 194 -8.19 -5.67 -23.28
CA LYS A 194 -8.79 -6.83 -23.95
C LYS A 194 -8.86 -8.05 -23.04
N ILE A 195 -7.98 -8.10 -22.03
CA ILE A 195 -8.00 -9.12 -20.99
C ILE A 195 -9.13 -8.79 -20.03
N PRO A 196 -10.02 -9.74 -19.70
CA PRO A 196 -11.12 -9.51 -18.78
C PRO A 196 -10.63 -9.03 -17.42
N TYR A 197 -11.21 -7.94 -16.94
CA TYR A 197 -10.85 -7.31 -15.67
C TYR A 197 -12.08 -6.77 -14.95
N LYS A 198 -11.90 -6.48 -13.67
CA LYS A 198 -12.83 -5.67 -12.87
C LYS A 198 -12.08 -4.58 -12.11
N THR A 199 -12.76 -3.47 -11.88
CA THR A 199 -12.27 -2.41 -11.00
C THR A 199 -13.17 -2.33 -9.78
N THR A 200 -12.55 -2.25 -8.61
CA THR A 200 -13.25 -2.06 -7.33
C THR A 200 -12.66 -0.86 -6.61
N ARG A 201 -13.51 -0.16 -5.88
CA ARG A 201 -13.12 0.90 -4.97
C ARG A 201 -13.46 0.45 -3.56
N VAL A 202 -12.48 0.51 -2.68
CA VAL A 202 -12.65 0.37 -1.24
C VAL A 202 -12.57 1.76 -0.66
N ASP A 203 -13.55 2.13 0.14
CA ASP A 203 -13.69 3.49 0.64
C ASP A 203 -14.14 3.44 2.09
N VAL A 204 -13.20 3.59 3.00
CA VAL A 204 -13.47 3.69 4.43
C VAL A 204 -13.03 5.07 4.88
N GLY A 205 -13.96 5.88 5.41
CA GLY A 205 -13.68 7.23 5.87
C GLY A 205 -13.70 8.30 4.76
N GLY A 206 -14.38 8.05 3.63
CA GLY A 206 -14.67 9.09 2.63
C GLY A 206 -13.46 9.51 1.80
N ASN A 207 -12.89 8.60 1.00
CA ASN A 207 -11.78 8.94 0.11
C ASN A 207 -12.24 9.58 -1.19
N ASN A 208 -11.56 10.64 -1.62
CA ASN A 208 -11.89 11.37 -2.85
C ASN A 208 -10.95 10.99 -3.99
N PHE A 209 -10.97 9.73 -4.40
CA PHE A 209 -10.26 9.33 -5.61
C PHE A 209 -10.98 9.83 -6.86
N THR A 210 -10.21 10.39 -7.79
CA THR A 210 -10.63 10.54 -9.19
C THR A 210 -9.94 9.45 -10.01
N VAL A 211 -10.72 8.69 -10.78
CA VAL A 211 -10.20 7.65 -11.68
C VAL A 211 -10.17 8.20 -13.09
N TYR A 212 -8.98 8.26 -13.70
CA TYR A 212 -8.77 8.72 -15.07
C TYR A 212 -8.77 7.56 -16.07
N SER A 213 -8.28 6.39 -15.63
CA SER A 213 -8.25 5.16 -16.43
C SER A 213 -8.31 3.95 -15.52
N HIS A 214 -8.91 2.87 -15.99
CA HIS A 214 -8.96 1.58 -15.29
C HIS A 214 -7.86 0.62 -15.76
N VAL A 215 -7.51 0.63 -17.03
CA VAL A 215 -6.45 -0.21 -17.60
C VAL A 215 -5.69 0.59 -18.65
N PRO A 216 -4.42 0.92 -18.40
CA PRO A 216 -3.76 0.84 -17.08
C PRO A 216 -4.38 1.78 -16.06
N LEU A 217 -4.32 1.40 -14.78
CA LEU A 217 -4.94 2.18 -13.70
C LEU A 217 -4.25 3.54 -13.53
N SER A 218 -5.05 4.60 -13.47
CA SER A 218 -4.59 5.96 -13.20
C SER A 218 -5.58 6.70 -12.33
N THR A 219 -5.12 7.25 -11.20
CA THR A 219 -5.95 8.02 -10.26
C THR A 219 -5.23 9.22 -9.68
N SER A 220 -5.98 10.10 -9.03
CA SER A 220 -5.51 11.07 -8.03
C SER A 220 -6.35 10.96 -6.77
N LEU A 221 -5.83 11.49 -5.67
CA LEU A 221 -6.51 11.58 -4.39
C LEU A 221 -6.53 13.04 -3.93
N PHE A 222 -7.70 13.56 -3.61
CA PHE A 222 -7.85 14.90 -3.06
C PHE A 222 -8.00 14.85 -1.54
N ALA A 223 -7.42 15.84 -0.84
CA ALA A 223 -7.67 16.07 0.57
C ALA A 223 -9.15 16.42 0.80
N GLN A 224 -9.72 15.90 1.88
CA GLN A 224 -11.01 16.36 2.42
C GLN A 224 -10.79 17.45 3.44
#